data_43a2c283fceb20ed21992f06a08a23ca
#
_entry.id   43a2c283fceb20ed21992f06a08a23ca
#
_cell.length_a   1.000
_cell.length_b   1.000
_cell.length_c   1.000
_cell.angle_alpha   90.00
_cell.angle_beta   90.00
_cell.angle_gamma   90.00
#
_symmetry.space_group_name_H-M   'P 1'
#
loop_
_entity.id
_entity.type
_entity.pdbx_description
1 polymer ?
#
loop_
_entity_poly.entity_id
_entity_poly.type
_entity_poly.pdbx_seq_one_letter_code
_entity_poly.pdbx_strand_id
1 'polypeptide(L)'
;MSHLGAAALAALIFCAFAAAEEDAGGAISSFEEPSIEMPFLLLQIQADLQGSLGDLDMAVAKASSDLSASGLEGDGARDVLRRLLETNSNLVEAVTFDEDGKIIVAECEGCEGGEGADISGQEHIAHVLRTKNPTFSGQFLLVEGYQGTAIAYPVFSPEGEFIGGISAILKPEELMNVLIAPQLRFDISTRANITDYSFWSMHLDGLIAYDRDESQIGKNLFEDPLYHPFPSLLDLGERIVAERSGHGYYAFQVAEGDERVVTKESCWTTVGLHGREWRIIVTKIVG
;
A
#
# COMPACT_ATOMS: atom_id res chain seq x y z
N MET A 1 -4.75 -35.81 27.63
CA MET A 1 -4.20 -36.58 26.52
C MET A 1 -5.13 -36.37 25.33
N SER A 2 -4.73 -35.67 24.38
CA SER A 2 -4.82 -35.81 22.93
C SER A 2 -4.70 -34.43 22.28
N HIS A 3 -3.55 -34.26 21.66
CA HIS A 3 -3.24 -33.13 20.73
C HIS A 3 -4.03 -33.31 19.45
N LEU A 4 -4.68 -32.28 18.99
CA LEU A 4 -5.14 -32.18 17.59
C LEU A 4 -4.47 -30.95 16.96
N GLY A 5 -3.62 -31.27 15.99
CA GLY A 5 -2.83 -30.30 15.27
C GLY A 5 -3.67 -29.46 14.32
N ALA A 6 -3.27 -28.20 14.22
CA ALA A 6 -3.74 -27.29 13.18
C ALA A 6 -3.16 -27.74 11.83
N ALA A 7 -4.00 -28.21 10.94
CA ALA A 7 -3.65 -28.45 9.53
C ALA A 7 -3.75 -27.13 8.78
N ALA A 8 -2.62 -26.62 8.34
CA ALA A 8 -2.54 -25.51 7.39
C ALA A 8 -3.16 -25.95 6.05
N LEU A 9 -4.25 -25.33 5.67
CA LEU A 9 -4.90 -25.54 4.38
C LEU A 9 -4.20 -24.65 3.34
N ALA A 10 -3.19 -25.20 2.65
CA ALA A 10 -2.64 -24.57 1.46
C ALA A 10 -3.65 -24.71 0.33
N ALA A 11 -4.35 -23.62 0.01
CA ALA A 11 -5.20 -23.55 -1.16
C ALA A 11 -4.33 -23.43 -2.41
N LEU A 12 -4.11 -24.55 -3.08
CA LEU A 12 -3.56 -24.60 -4.45
C LEU A 12 -4.62 -24.02 -5.40
N ILE A 13 -4.40 -22.80 -5.88
CA ILE A 13 -5.19 -22.23 -6.97
C ILE A 13 -4.66 -22.84 -8.27
N PHE A 14 -5.35 -23.88 -8.77
CA PHE A 14 -5.19 -24.35 -10.13
C PHE A 14 -5.97 -23.43 -11.07
N CYS A 15 -5.28 -22.61 -11.86
CA CYS A 15 -5.87 -21.96 -13.02
C CYS A 15 -6.14 -23.02 -14.08
N ALA A 16 -7.43 -23.32 -14.31
CA ALA A 16 -7.85 -24.14 -15.44
C ALA A 16 -7.82 -23.29 -16.72
N PHE A 17 -6.93 -23.62 -17.65
CA PHE A 17 -6.94 -23.08 -19.01
C PHE A 17 -8.00 -23.83 -19.82
N ALA A 18 -8.99 -23.11 -20.34
CA ALA A 18 -9.83 -23.58 -21.42
C ALA A 18 -9.13 -23.26 -22.73
N ALA A 19 -8.75 -24.29 -23.48
CA ALA A 19 -8.23 -24.17 -24.83
C ALA A 19 -9.37 -23.84 -25.80
N ALA A 20 -9.26 -22.69 -26.49
CA ALA A 20 -9.98 -22.44 -27.74
C ALA A 20 -8.95 -22.53 -28.86
N GLU A 21 -9.02 -23.58 -29.66
CA GLU A 21 -8.33 -23.70 -30.95
C GLU A 21 -9.07 -22.82 -31.96
N GLU A 22 -8.41 -21.82 -32.56
CA GLU A 22 -8.66 -21.42 -33.94
C GLU A 22 -7.35 -20.94 -34.59
N ASP A 23 -7.11 -21.51 -35.76
CA ASP A 23 -5.98 -21.47 -36.62
C ASP A 23 -5.74 -20.10 -37.27
N ALA A 24 -4.60 -19.45 -37.01
CA ALA A 24 -4.02 -18.45 -37.90
C ALA A 24 -2.50 -18.44 -37.73
N GLY A 25 -1.80 -18.95 -38.73
CA GLY A 25 -0.35 -19.09 -38.79
C GLY A 25 0.40 -17.76 -38.63
N GLY A 26 1.05 -17.59 -37.49
CA GLY A 26 2.07 -16.61 -37.17
C GLY A 26 2.86 -17.19 -36.01
N ALA A 27 4.18 -17.26 -36.13
CA ALA A 27 5.07 -17.88 -35.14
C ALA A 27 4.82 -17.31 -33.77
N ILE A 28 4.06 -18.02 -32.95
CA ILE A 28 3.96 -17.78 -31.52
C ILE A 28 5.25 -18.31 -30.90
N SER A 29 6.17 -17.39 -30.56
CA SER A 29 7.29 -17.73 -29.69
C SER A 29 6.75 -18.44 -28.46
N SER A 30 7.31 -19.55 -28.08
CA SER A 30 7.00 -20.28 -26.85
C SER A 30 6.96 -19.29 -25.68
N PHE A 31 5.78 -19.04 -25.15
CA PHE A 31 5.66 -18.37 -23.86
C PHE A 31 6.28 -19.32 -22.84
N GLU A 32 7.42 -18.96 -22.30
CA GLU A 32 7.97 -19.64 -21.13
C GLU A 32 6.96 -19.43 -19.99
N GLU A 33 6.65 -20.51 -19.27
CA GLU A 33 5.85 -20.40 -18.04
C GLU A 33 6.56 -19.43 -17.09
N PRO A 34 5.81 -18.56 -16.36
CA PRO A 34 6.43 -17.61 -15.45
C PRO A 34 7.34 -18.35 -14.48
N SER A 35 8.55 -17.84 -14.29
CA SER A 35 9.47 -18.46 -13.34
C SER A 35 8.80 -18.51 -11.97
N ILE A 36 8.82 -19.64 -11.29
CA ILE A 36 8.18 -19.84 -9.98
C ILE A 36 8.69 -18.81 -8.94
N GLU A 37 9.87 -18.26 -9.18
CA GLU A 37 10.53 -17.30 -8.29
C GLU A 37 9.77 -15.98 -8.14
N MET A 38 9.28 -15.39 -9.23
CA MET A 38 8.60 -14.07 -9.19
C MET A 38 7.27 -14.10 -8.43
N PRO A 39 6.34 -15.06 -8.68
CA PRO A 39 5.13 -15.20 -7.88
C PRO A 39 5.41 -15.49 -6.40
N PHE A 40 6.45 -16.29 -6.10
CA PHE A 40 6.82 -16.59 -4.71
C PHE A 40 7.30 -15.35 -3.98
N LEU A 41 8.19 -14.57 -4.60
CA LEU A 41 8.69 -13.30 -4.06
C LEU A 41 7.54 -12.31 -3.84
N LEU A 42 6.63 -12.21 -4.81
CA LEU A 42 5.45 -11.36 -4.71
C LEU A 42 4.56 -11.74 -3.52
N LEU A 43 4.32 -13.04 -3.29
CA LEU A 43 3.51 -13.53 -2.18
C LEU A 43 4.16 -13.25 -0.82
N GLN A 44 5.49 -13.32 -0.72
CA GLN A 44 6.21 -12.95 0.50
C GLN A 44 6.01 -11.45 0.82
N ILE A 45 6.25 -10.58 -0.17
CA ILE A 45 6.06 -9.14 -0.01
C ILE A 45 4.60 -8.81 0.33
N GLN A 46 3.65 -9.48 -0.32
CA GLN A 46 2.23 -9.33 0.00
C GLN A 46 1.94 -9.66 1.47
N ALA A 47 2.45 -10.79 1.96
CA ALA A 47 2.22 -11.22 3.33
C ALA A 47 2.84 -10.24 4.34
N ASP A 48 4.06 -9.80 4.11
CA ASP A 48 4.76 -8.87 4.99
C ASP A 48 4.09 -7.50 5.01
N LEU A 49 3.70 -6.98 3.83
CA LEU A 49 3.03 -5.67 3.72
C LEU A 49 1.62 -5.72 4.32
N GLN A 50 0.84 -6.77 4.03
CA GLN A 50 -0.49 -6.94 4.60
C GLN A 50 -0.42 -7.10 6.13
N GLY A 51 0.59 -7.83 6.65
CA GLY A 51 0.86 -7.97 8.06
C GLY A 51 1.17 -6.61 8.71
N SER A 52 2.08 -5.85 8.12
CA SER A 52 2.47 -4.52 8.63
C SER A 52 1.30 -3.53 8.62
N LEU A 53 0.48 -3.51 7.57
CA LEU A 53 -0.73 -2.69 7.53
C LEU A 53 -1.71 -3.09 8.63
N GLY A 54 -1.88 -4.40 8.88
CA GLY A 54 -2.72 -4.92 9.96
C GLY A 54 -2.22 -4.55 11.35
N ASP A 55 -0.91 -4.59 11.57
CA ASP A 55 -0.29 -4.19 12.85
C ASP A 55 -0.47 -2.69 13.11
N LEU A 56 -0.29 -1.84 12.09
CA LEU A 56 -0.54 -0.39 12.18
C LEU A 56 -2.02 -0.10 12.46
N ASP A 57 -2.93 -0.79 11.79
CA ASP A 57 -4.37 -0.66 12.01
C ASP A 57 -4.75 -1.01 13.45
N MET A 58 -4.26 -2.13 13.97
CA MET A 58 -4.48 -2.53 15.36
C MET A 58 -3.90 -1.53 16.35
N ALA A 59 -2.75 -0.91 16.04
CA ALA A 59 -2.14 0.09 16.89
C ALA A 59 -3.00 1.37 16.96
N VAL A 60 -3.52 1.85 15.82
CA VAL A 60 -4.41 3.03 15.77
C VAL A 60 -5.76 2.72 16.43
N ALA A 61 -6.32 1.52 16.21
CA ALA A 61 -7.54 1.07 16.90
C ALA A 61 -7.37 1.05 18.42
N LYS A 62 -6.21 0.56 18.90
CA LYS A 62 -5.89 0.58 20.33
C LYS A 62 -5.76 2.01 20.85
N ALA A 63 -5.08 2.90 20.13
CA ALA A 63 -4.97 4.30 20.50
C ALA A 63 -6.36 4.98 20.57
N SER A 64 -7.26 4.71 19.62
CA SER A 64 -8.65 5.16 19.68
C SER A 64 -9.37 4.69 20.94
N SER A 65 -9.17 3.43 21.35
CA SER A 65 -9.73 2.89 22.59
C SER A 65 -9.13 3.55 23.85
N ASP A 66 -7.82 3.81 23.86
CA ASP A 66 -7.15 4.51 24.98
C ASP A 66 -7.67 5.96 25.09
N LEU A 67 -7.91 6.64 23.95
CA LEU A 67 -8.51 7.98 23.88
C LEU A 67 -9.97 8.02 24.35
N SER A 68 -10.72 6.93 24.22
CA SER A 68 -12.07 6.82 24.79
C SER A 68 -12.07 7.05 26.31
N ALA A 69 -11.00 6.63 26.99
CA ALA A 69 -10.87 6.80 28.44
C ALA A 69 -10.21 8.13 28.85
N SER A 70 -9.22 8.62 28.06
CA SER A 70 -8.44 9.83 28.38
C SER A 70 -9.05 11.12 27.84
N GLY A 71 -9.98 11.03 26.87
CA GLY A 71 -10.44 12.16 26.08
C GLY A 71 -9.51 12.48 24.91
N LEU A 72 -9.90 13.48 24.11
CA LEU A 72 -9.18 13.87 22.89
C LEU A 72 -8.21 15.05 23.10
N GLU A 73 -8.17 15.63 24.32
CA GLU A 73 -7.40 16.85 24.63
C GLU A 73 -6.46 16.65 25.83
N GLY A 74 -5.53 17.59 25.98
CA GLY A 74 -4.61 17.64 27.11
C GLY A 74 -3.51 16.59 27.10
N ASP A 75 -2.82 16.46 28.24
CA ASP A 75 -1.63 15.60 28.37
C ASP A 75 -1.95 14.11 28.15
N GLY A 76 -3.14 13.67 28.56
CA GLY A 76 -3.57 12.28 28.39
C GLY A 76 -3.67 11.86 26.91
N ALA A 77 -4.29 12.69 26.08
CA ALA A 77 -4.37 12.46 24.64
C ALA A 77 -2.97 12.52 24.00
N ARG A 78 -2.18 13.51 24.38
CA ARG A 78 -0.80 13.68 23.89
C ARG A 78 0.08 12.47 24.19
N ASP A 79 -0.03 11.90 25.38
CA ASP A 79 0.71 10.70 25.78
C ASP A 79 0.27 9.45 25.00
N VAL A 80 -1.00 9.36 24.60
CA VAL A 80 -1.49 8.28 23.73
C VAL A 80 -0.88 8.41 22.33
N LEU A 81 -0.93 9.59 21.71
CA LEU A 81 -0.37 9.84 20.38
C LEU A 81 1.14 9.62 20.35
N ARG A 82 1.88 10.15 21.34
CA ARG A 82 3.33 9.98 21.44
C ARG A 82 3.70 8.51 21.54
N ARG A 83 3.03 7.72 22.38
CA ARG A 83 3.26 6.28 22.53
C ARG A 83 2.96 5.52 21.24
N LEU A 84 1.90 5.92 20.51
CA LEU A 84 1.57 5.35 19.20
C LEU A 84 2.73 5.52 18.22
N LEU A 85 3.29 6.72 18.11
CA LEU A 85 4.41 7.02 17.22
C LEU A 85 5.72 6.35 17.66
N GLU A 86 6.06 6.38 18.95
CA GLU A 86 7.27 5.76 19.50
C GLU A 86 7.31 4.24 19.29
N THR A 87 6.15 3.59 19.28
CA THR A 87 6.06 2.12 19.11
C THR A 87 5.87 1.68 17.67
N ASN A 88 5.62 2.62 16.74
CA ASN A 88 5.35 2.32 15.34
C ASN A 88 6.11 3.28 14.43
N SER A 89 7.37 2.96 14.15
CA SER A 89 8.28 3.81 13.36
C SER A 89 7.81 4.10 11.92
N ASN A 90 6.82 3.37 11.41
CA ASN A 90 6.22 3.64 10.10
C ASN A 90 5.14 4.75 10.15
N LEU A 91 4.72 5.18 11.35
CA LEU A 91 3.83 6.32 11.54
C LEU A 91 4.67 7.57 11.77
N VAL A 92 4.37 8.63 11.05
CA VAL A 92 5.14 9.89 11.09
C VAL A 92 4.40 11.02 11.78
N GLU A 93 3.07 10.93 11.85
CA GLU A 93 2.20 11.92 12.47
C GLU A 93 0.97 11.25 13.05
N ALA A 94 0.46 11.76 14.17
CA ALA A 94 -0.83 11.38 14.71
C ALA A 94 -1.53 12.60 15.30
N VAL A 95 -2.83 12.73 15.00
CA VAL A 95 -3.67 13.82 15.50
C VAL A 95 -4.96 13.31 16.10
N THR A 96 -5.47 13.98 17.11
CA THR A 96 -6.89 13.89 17.49
C THR A 96 -7.68 15.03 16.85
N PHE A 97 -8.93 14.79 16.50
CA PHE A 97 -9.83 15.80 15.95
C PHE A 97 -11.23 15.71 16.59
N ASP A 98 -11.92 16.84 16.69
CA ASP A 98 -13.25 16.91 17.26
C ASP A 98 -14.37 16.49 16.28
N GLU A 99 -15.63 16.60 16.70
CA GLU A 99 -16.82 16.27 15.92
C GLU A 99 -16.99 17.13 14.65
N ASP A 100 -16.36 18.29 14.60
CA ASP A 100 -16.36 19.20 13.45
C ASP A 100 -15.15 18.97 12.52
N GLY A 101 -14.21 18.10 12.90
CA GLY A 101 -12.99 17.81 12.16
C GLY A 101 -11.86 18.81 12.40
N LYS A 102 -11.85 19.44 13.56
CA LYS A 102 -10.78 20.36 13.96
C LYS A 102 -9.74 19.64 14.80
N ILE A 103 -8.46 19.82 14.47
CA ILE A 103 -7.36 19.20 15.23
C ILE A 103 -7.34 19.75 16.66
N ILE A 104 -7.35 18.85 17.65
CA ILE A 104 -7.26 19.18 19.07
C ILE A 104 -5.82 19.03 19.55
N VAL A 105 -5.20 17.86 19.29
CA VAL A 105 -3.80 17.55 19.63
C VAL A 105 -3.10 17.00 18.41
N ALA A 106 -1.88 17.43 18.16
CA ALA A 106 -1.01 16.92 17.10
C ALA A 106 0.34 16.48 17.68
N GLU A 107 0.82 15.32 17.27
CA GLU A 107 2.15 14.80 17.55
C GLU A 107 2.81 14.35 16.27
N CYS A 108 4.04 14.82 16.00
CA CYS A 108 4.90 14.42 14.92
C CYS A 108 6.34 14.81 15.20
N GLU A 109 7.30 14.21 14.50
CA GLU A 109 8.70 14.61 14.58
C GLU A 109 8.92 15.90 13.75
N GLY A 110 9.19 17.02 14.42
CA GLY A 110 9.55 18.28 13.75
C GLY A 110 8.38 19.12 13.22
N CYS A 111 7.13 18.74 13.45
CA CYS A 111 5.99 19.59 13.14
C CYS A 111 5.69 20.55 14.28
N GLU A 112 5.54 21.83 13.96
CA GLU A 112 5.00 22.84 14.87
C GLU A 112 3.56 23.18 14.45
N GLY A 113 2.56 22.81 15.32
CA GLY A 113 1.32 23.56 15.40
C GLY A 113 0.27 23.28 14.31
N GLY A 114 -0.15 22.02 14.14
CA GLY A 114 -1.42 21.72 13.44
C GLY A 114 -2.67 21.96 14.29
N GLU A 115 -2.52 22.16 15.61
CA GLU A 115 -3.63 22.30 16.55
C GLU A 115 -4.52 23.50 16.18
N GLY A 116 -5.83 23.26 16.15
CA GLY A 116 -6.84 24.23 15.75
C GLY A 116 -7.11 24.30 14.24
N ALA A 117 -6.35 23.61 13.41
CA ALA A 117 -6.61 23.55 11.97
C ALA A 117 -7.86 22.71 11.66
N ASP A 118 -8.64 23.16 10.68
CA ASP A 118 -9.80 22.45 10.15
C ASP A 118 -9.35 21.48 9.05
N ILE A 119 -9.50 20.18 9.31
CA ILE A 119 -9.19 19.08 8.40
C ILE A 119 -10.44 18.31 7.96
N SER A 120 -11.63 18.82 8.24
CA SER A 120 -12.92 18.19 7.90
C SER A 120 -13.08 17.91 6.41
N GLY A 121 -12.40 18.68 5.55
CA GLY A 121 -12.38 18.49 4.10
C GLY A 121 -11.49 17.36 3.60
N GLN A 122 -10.62 16.78 4.44
CA GLN A 122 -9.81 15.63 4.05
C GLN A 122 -10.68 14.36 3.95
N GLU A 123 -10.48 13.55 2.90
CA GLU A 123 -11.32 12.39 2.58
C GLU A 123 -11.56 11.46 3.78
N HIS A 124 -10.49 11.08 4.48
CA HIS A 124 -10.55 10.15 5.61
C HIS A 124 -11.23 10.75 6.84
N ILE A 125 -11.02 12.04 7.11
CA ILE A 125 -11.71 12.74 8.21
C ILE A 125 -13.19 12.85 7.91
N ALA A 126 -13.56 13.31 6.70
CA ALA A 126 -14.95 13.39 6.27
C ALA A 126 -15.64 12.00 6.32
N HIS A 127 -14.89 10.92 5.99
CA HIS A 127 -15.40 9.55 6.12
C HIS A 127 -15.74 9.20 7.56
N VAL A 128 -14.80 9.39 8.50
CA VAL A 128 -15.01 9.11 9.94
C VAL A 128 -16.14 9.95 10.49
N LEU A 129 -16.17 11.26 10.20
CA LEU A 129 -17.23 12.16 10.66
C LEU A 129 -18.63 11.74 10.20
N ARG A 130 -18.74 11.26 8.97
CA ARG A 130 -20.02 10.84 8.38
C ARG A 130 -20.46 9.45 8.81
N THR A 131 -19.54 8.47 8.79
CA THR A 131 -19.88 7.04 8.92
C THR A 131 -19.64 6.46 10.30
N LYS A 132 -18.81 7.12 11.12
CA LYS A 132 -18.34 6.63 12.41
C LYS A 132 -17.65 5.27 12.32
N ASN A 133 -17.06 4.97 11.15
CA ASN A 133 -16.28 3.77 10.90
C ASN A 133 -14.82 4.12 10.61
N PRO A 134 -13.89 3.19 10.90
CA PRO A 134 -12.50 3.38 10.53
C PRO A 134 -12.31 3.44 9.02
N THR A 135 -11.22 4.05 8.58
CA THR A 135 -10.88 4.17 7.17
C THR A 135 -9.38 4.21 6.95
N PHE A 136 -8.98 3.80 5.74
CA PHE A 136 -7.65 3.93 5.19
C PHE A 136 -7.75 4.87 3.98
N SER A 137 -6.99 5.97 3.97
CA SER A 137 -7.13 7.00 2.94
C SER A 137 -6.46 6.63 1.63
N GLY A 138 -6.79 7.36 0.56
CA GLY A 138 -5.90 7.52 -0.59
C GLY A 138 -4.60 8.21 -0.19
N GLN A 139 -3.65 8.21 -1.10
CA GLN A 139 -2.43 8.97 -0.93
C GLN A 139 -2.71 10.46 -1.15
N PHE A 140 -2.12 11.31 -0.34
CA PHE A 140 -2.26 12.77 -0.45
C PHE A 140 -0.93 13.46 -0.10
N LEU A 141 -0.75 14.65 -0.67
CA LEU A 141 0.42 15.48 -0.40
C LEU A 141 0.24 16.21 0.94
N LEU A 142 1.17 16.00 1.86
CA LEU A 142 1.21 16.76 3.11
C LEU A 142 1.85 18.14 2.88
N VAL A 143 1.62 19.05 3.83
CA VAL A 143 2.20 20.42 3.79
C VAL A 143 3.72 20.41 3.86
N GLU A 144 4.30 19.37 4.42
CA GLU A 144 5.75 19.10 4.50
C GLU A 144 6.34 18.66 3.14
N GLY A 145 5.52 18.46 2.12
CA GLY A 145 5.94 18.18 0.74
C GLY A 145 6.18 16.72 0.41
N TYR A 146 5.77 15.77 1.26
CA TYR A 146 5.82 14.34 0.97
C TYR A 146 4.43 13.72 0.85
N GLN A 147 4.37 12.56 0.20
CA GLN A 147 3.14 11.80 0.04
C GLN A 147 2.89 10.94 1.27
N GLY A 148 1.69 11.01 1.82
CA GLY A 148 1.25 10.21 2.95
C GLY A 148 -0.07 9.51 2.70
N THR A 149 -0.38 8.55 3.54
CA THR A 149 -1.69 7.91 3.63
C THR A 149 -2.07 7.78 5.10
N ALA A 150 -3.35 7.85 5.42
CA ALA A 150 -3.84 7.91 6.79
C ALA A 150 -4.69 6.70 7.16
N ILE A 151 -4.49 6.21 8.39
CA ILE A 151 -5.43 5.33 9.09
C ILE A 151 -6.18 6.19 10.09
N ALA A 152 -7.51 6.25 10.01
CA ALA A 152 -8.32 7.05 10.90
C ALA A 152 -9.41 6.22 11.56
N TYR A 153 -9.64 6.49 12.84
CA TYR A 153 -10.62 5.81 13.67
C TYR A 153 -11.52 6.81 14.39
N PRO A 154 -12.83 6.52 14.51
CA PRO A 154 -13.72 7.27 15.40
C PRO A 154 -13.36 7.00 16.86
N VAL A 155 -13.53 7.99 17.71
CA VAL A 155 -13.43 7.86 19.15
C VAL A 155 -14.80 8.12 19.78
N PHE A 156 -15.19 7.23 20.69
CA PHE A 156 -16.44 7.34 21.44
C PHE A 156 -16.13 7.53 22.92
N SER A 157 -16.96 8.28 23.61
CA SER A 157 -16.88 8.40 25.08
C SER A 157 -17.19 7.04 25.75
N PRO A 158 -16.88 6.87 27.05
CA PRO A 158 -17.29 5.68 27.79
C PRO A 158 -18.81 5.41 27.77
N GLU A 159 -19.61 6.45 27.55
CA GLU A 159 -21.06 6.39 27.43
C GLU A 159 -21.52 5.99 26.02
N GLY A 160 -20.59 5.89 25.05
CA GLY A 160 -20.85 5.52 23.67
C GLY A 160 -21.22 6.67 22.74
N GLU A 161 -21.04 7.92 23.19
CA GLU A 161 -21.24 9.11 22.35
C GLU A 161 -19.99 9.34 21.48
N PHE A 162 -20.21 9.66 20.20
CA PHE A 162 -19.11 10.05 19.32
C PHE A 162 -18.55 11.41 19.75
N ILE A 163 -17.23 11.48 19.99
CA ILE A 163 -16.56 12.70 20.47
C ILE A 163 -15.49 13.22 19.50
N GLY A 164 -15.33 12.58 18.33
CA GLY A 164 -14.32 12.91 17.34
C GLY A 164 -13.52 11.70 16.91
N GLY A 165 -12.23 11.84 16.65
CA GLY A 165 -11.43 10.72 16.17
C GLY A 165 -9.93 10.91 16.33
N ILE A 166 -9.21 9.88 15.87
CA ILE A 166 -7.77 9.86 15.70
C ILE A 166 -7.43 9.63 14.23
N SER A 167 -6.41 10.29 13.72
CA SER A 167 -5.81 10.04 12.42
C SER A 167 -4.30 9.86 12.59
N ALA A 168 -3.74 8.81 12.01
CA ALA A 168 -2.31 8.55 12.01
C ALA A 168 -1.82 8.40 10.56
N ILE A 169 -0.73 9.10 10.23
CA ILE A 169 -0.18 9.17 8.87
C ILE A 169 1.04 8.26 8.77
N LEU A 170 1.09 7.46 7.73
CA LEU A 170 2.25 6.69 7.31
C LEU A 170 2.73 7.15 5.94
N LYS A 171 4.03 6.95 5.67
CA LYS A 171 4.63 7.13 4.35
C LYS A 171 4.68 5.79 3.63
N PRO A 172 3.89 5.58 2.57
CA PRO A 172 3.89 4.31 1.83
C PRO A 172 5.27 3.93 1.32
N GLU A 173 6.03 4.90 0.84
CA GLU A 173 7.39 4.70 0.35
C GLU A 173 8.32 4.12 1.42
N GLU A 174 8.36 4.71 2.62
CA GLU A 174 9.21 4.24 3.71
C GLU A 174 8.81 2.83 4.17
N LEU A 175 7.49 2.57 4.29
CA LEU A 175 6.97 1.24 4.61
C LEU A 175 7.41 0.20 3.58
N MET A 176 7.28 0.50 2.29
CA MET A 176 7.68 -0.39 1.20
C MET A 176 9.19 -0.61 1.17
N ASN A 177 10.00 0.44 1.34
CA ASN A 177 11.45 0.34 1.37
C ASN A 177 11.94 -0.59 2.49
N VAL A 178 11.35 -0.51 3.68
CA VAL A 178 11.71 -1.38 4.82
C VAL A 178 11.38 -2.83 4.53
N LEU A 179 10.25 -3.11 3.88
CA LEU A 179 9.77 -4.48 3.63
C LEU A 179 10.41 -5.12 2.39
N ILE A 180 10.66 -4.34 1.34
CA ILE A 180 11.21 -4.85 0.08
C ILE A 180 12.73 -5.01 0.16
N ALA A 181 13.46 -4.09 0.80
CA ALA A 181 14.92 -4.13 0.87
C ALA A 181 15.50 -5.42 1.50
N PRO A 182 14.95 -6.01 2.56
CA PRO A 182 15.40 -7.29 3.09
C PRO A 182 15.17 -8.45 2.11
N GLN A 183 14.02 -8.50 1.45
CA GLN A 183 13.69 -9.53 0.47
C GLN A 183 14.66 -9.51 -0.72
N LEU A 184 15.10 -8.34 -1.13
CA LEU A 184 16.14 -8.16 -2.14
C LEU A 184 17.53 -8.60 -1.70
N ARG A 185 17.79 -8.76 -0.40
CA ARG A 185 19.11 -9.15 0.15
C ARG A 185 19.22 -10.65 0.46
N PHE A 186 18.11 -11.37 0.58
CA PHE A 186 18.09 -12.69 1.27
C PHE A 186 17.87 -13.90 0.40
N ASP A 187 17.91 -13.82 -0.92
CA ASP A 187 17.91 -15.07 -1.71
C ASP A 187 19.32 -15.57 -2.01
N ILE A 188 20.07 -15.94 -0.95
CA ILE A 188 21.31 -16.68 -1.05
C ILE A 188 21.05 -18.12 -1.50
N SER A 189 19.82 -18.63 -1.41
CA SER A 189 19.48 -20.03 -1.68
C SER A 189 19.25 -20.35 -3.17
N THR A 190 18.81 -19.39 -3.97
CA THR A 190 18.39 -19.62 -5.36
C THR A 190 19.39 -19.21 -6.42
N ARG A 191 20.50 -18.54 -6.11
CA ARG A 191 21.48 -18.02 -7.10
C ARG A 191 20.88 -17.08 -8.17
N ALA A 192 19.62 -16.69 -8.06
CA ALA A 192 19.04 -15.64 -8.89
C ALA A 192 19.60 -14.28 -8.42
N ASN A 193 20.11 -13.49 -9.35
CA ASN A 193 20.46 -12.11 -9.08
C ASN A 193 19.17 -11.35 -8.85
N ILE A 194 18.78 -11.13 -7.59
CA ILE A 194 17.59 -10.36 -7.20
C ILE A 194 17.67 -8.90 -7.72
N THR A 195 18.85 -8.45 -8.11
CA THR A 195 19.04 -7.17 -8.83
C THR A 195 18.25 -7.08 -10.13
N ASP A 196 17.78 -8.21 -10.68
CA ASP A 196 17.02 -8.25 -11.93
C ASP A 196 15.52 -7.95 -11.74
N TYR A 197 15.04 -7.91 -10.49
CA TYR A 197 13.65 -7.60 -10.18
C TYR A 197 13.47 -6.14 -9.79
N SER A 198 12.39 -5.54 -10.28
CA SER A 198 11.88 -4.24 -9.83
C SER A 198 10.54 -4.42 -9.15
N PHE A 199 10.25 -3.53 -8.21
CA PHE A 199 9.00 -3.51 -7.45
C PHE A 199 8.36 -2.14 -7.60
N TRP A 200 7.08 -2.13 -7.79
CA TRP A 200 6.27 -0.92 -7.76
C TRP A 200 4.89 -1.21 -7.23
N SER A 201 4.20 -0.17 -6.79
CA SER A 201 2.82 -0.28 -6.34
C SER A 201 1.97 0.85 -6.90
N MET A 202 0.68 0.56 -7.09
CA MET A 202 -0.26 1.47 -7.69
C MET A 202 -1.61 1.41 -6.98
N HIS A 203 -2.23 2.56 -6.83
CA HIS A 203 -3.64 2.67 -6.47
C HIS A 203 -4.55 2.29 -7.64
N LEU A 204 -5.84 2.05 -7.37
CA LEU A 204 -6.80 1.69 -8.41
C LEU A 204 -7.13 2.81 -9.39
N ASP A 205 -6.79 4.06 -9.07
CA ASP A 205 -6.91 5.24 -9.94
C ASP A 205 -5.68 5.48 -10.83
N GLY A 206 -4.68 4.59 -10.73
CA GLY A 206 -3.45 4.68 -11.52
C GLY A 206 -2.31 5.44 -10.86
N LEU A 207 -2.51 6.03 -9.67
CA LEU A 207 -1.45 6.72 -8.94
C LEU A 207 -0.37 5.73 -8.47
N ILE A 208 0.87 5.95 -8.86
CA ILE A 208 2.02 5.15 -8.44
C ILE A 208 2.42 5.56 -7.02
N ALA A 209 2.18 4.66 -6.05
CA ALA A 209 2.45 4.91 -4.64
C ALA A 209 3.90 4.60 -4.25
N TYR A 210 4.53 3.69 -4.96
CA TYR A 210 5.92 3.29 -4.79
C TYR A 210 6.49 2.80 -6.12
N ASP A 211 7.72 3.14 -6.40
CA ASP A 211 8.53 2.55 -7.47
C ASP A 211 9.99 2.55 -7.02
N ARG A 212 10.77 1.55 -7.45
CA ARG A 212 12.22 1.53 -7.25
C ARG A 212 12.92 2.71 -7.95
N ASP A 213 12.36 3.19 -9.05
CA ASP A 213 12.69 4.45 -9.69
C ASP A 213 11.84 5.56 -9.04
N GLU A 214 12.42 6.27 -8.07
CA GLU A 214 11.75 7.31 -7.29
C GLU A 214 11.09 8.39 -8.16
N SER A 215 11.59 8.61 -9.38
CA SER A 215 11.02 9.58 -10.31
C SER A 215 9.61 9.23 -10.78
N GLN A 216 9.20 7.97 -10.62
CA GLN A 216 7.85 7.48 -10.98
C GLN A 216 6.83 7.73 -9.85
N ILE A 217 7.28 7.88 -8.60
CA ILE A 217 6.40 8.03 -7.43
C ILE A 217 5.57 9.31 -7.55
N GLY A 218 4.26 9.18 -7.33
CA GLY A 218 3.31 10.29 -7.43
C GLY A 218 2.83 10.60 -8.84
N LYS A 219 3.36 9.93 -9.88
CA LYS A 219 2.80 10.01 -11.25
C LYS A 219 1.57 9.13 -11.37
N ASN A 220 0.67 9.49 -12.26
CA ASN A 220 -0.48 8.66 -12.60
C ASN A 220 -0.20 7.94 -13.92
N LEU A 221 -0.28 6.60 -13.89
CA LEU A 221 0.01 5.75 -15.05
C LEU A 221 -0.84 6.07 -16.27
N PHE A 222 -2.09 6.50 -16.08
CA PHE A 222 -3.02 6.76 -17.18
C PHE A 222 -3.04 8.21 -17.65
N GLU A 223 -2.55 9.15 -16.82
CA GLU A 223 -2.64 10.59 -17.09
C GLU A 223 -1.30 11.22 -17.47
N ASP A 224 -0.18 10.69 -16.95
CA ASP A 224 1.14 11.29 -17.17
C ASP A 224 1.62 11.02 -18.61
N PRO A 225 2.03 12.05 -19.35
CA PRO A 225 2.51 11.93 -20.73
C PRO A 225 3.70 10.98 -20.92
N LEU A 226 4.48 10.72 -19.85
CA LEU A 226 5.60 9.78 -19.87
C LEU A 226 5.19 8.39 -20.35
N TYR A 227 3.99 7.94 -19.99
CA TYR A 227 3.51 6.58 -20.25
C TYR A 227 2.75 6.44 -21.57
N HIS A 228 2.28 7.54 -22.18
CA HIS A 228 1.49 7.52 -23.42
C HIS A 228 2.17 6.82 -24.59
N PRO A 229 3.52 6.85 -24.76
CA PRO A 229 4.21 6.13 -25.84
C PRO A 229 4.23 4.60 -25.66
N PHE A 230 3.75 4.07 -24.52
CA PHE A 230 3.86 2.66 -24.17
C PHE A 230 2.48 1.98 -24.01
N PRO A 231 1.75 1.73 -25.13
CA PRO A 231 0.37 1.22 -25.06
C PRO A 231 0.27 -0.12 -24.32
N SER A 232 1.25 -1.01 -24.44
CA SER A 232 1.25 -2.30 -23.73
C SER A 232 1.38 -2.14 -22.20
N LEU A 233 2.00 -1.05 -21.72
CA LEU A 233 2.04 -0.72 -20.29
C LEU A 233 0.67 -0.20 -19.83
N LEU A 234 0.01 0.64 -20.63
CA LEU A 234 -1.34 1.14 -20.32
C LEU A 234 -2.36 0.00 -20.29
N ASP A 235 -2.34 -0.89 -21.30
CA ASP A 235 -3.21 -2.07 -21.37
C ASP A 235 -2.99 -3.00 -20.14
N LEU A 236 -1.72 -3.21 -19.74
CA LEU A 236 -1.41 -3.97 -18.54
C LEU A 236 -1.90 -3.24 -17.29
N GLY A 237 -1.75 -1.92 -17.20
CA GLY A 237 -2.25 -1.09 -16.10
C GLY A 237 -3.75 -1.23 -15.89
N GLU A 238 -4.54 -1.20 -16.98
CA GLU A 238 -5.99 -1.44 -16.91
C GLU A 238 -6.33 -2.82 -16.34
N ARG A 239 -5.57 -3.85 -16.75
CA ARG A 239 -5.72 -5.20 -16.18
C ARG A 239 -5.33 -5.25 -14.71
N ILE A 240 -4.24 -4.60 -14.32
CA ILE A 240 -3.80 -4.52 -12.92
C ILE A 240 -4.88 -3.88 -12.05
N VAL A 241 -5.55 -2.83 -12.55
CA VAL A 241 -6.68 -2.21 -11.83
C VAL A 241 -7.86 -3.17 -11.71
N ALA A 242 -8.23 -3.82 -12.81
CA ALA A 242 -9.43 -4.68 -12.88
C ALA A 242 -9.27 -6.03 -12.13
N GLU A 243 -8.06 -6.58 -12.13
CA GLU A 243 -7.76 -7.93 -11.62
C GLU A 243 -6.97 -7.84 -10.30
N ARG A 244 -7.42 -8.52 -9.25
CA ARG A 244 -6.74 -8.52 -7.93
C ARG A 244 -5.37 -9.21 -7.94
N SER A 245 -5.12 -10.08 -8.89
CA SER A 245 -3.84 -10.75 -9.13
C SER A 245 -3.76 -11.19 -10.59
N GLY A 246 -2.56 -11.24 -11.11
CA GLY A 246 -2.37 -11.68 -12.49
C GLY A 246 -0.92 -11.67 -12.92
N HIS A 247 -0.74 -11.88 -14.22
CA HIS A 247 0.55 -11.95 -14.89
C HIS A 247 0.44 -11.33 -16.29
N GLY A 248 1.49 -10.68 -16.75
CA GLY A 248 1.51 -10.10 -18.09
C GLY A 248 2.87 -9.52 -18.47
N TYR A 249 2.92 -9.01 -19.70
CA TYR A 249 4.12 -8.41 -20.29
C TYR A 249 3.81 -7.01 -20.78
N TYR A 250 4.82 -6.12 -20.71
CA TYR A 250 4.75 -4.78 -21.27
C TYR A 250 6.12 -4.31 -21.74
N ALA A 251 6.12 -3.32 -22.61
CA ALA A 251 7.33 -2.63 -23.05
C ALA A 251 7.46 -1.29 -22.33
N PHE A 252 8.64 -1.00 -21.78
CA PHE A 252 8.94 0.27 -21.14
C PHE A 252 10.45 0.53 -21.14
N GLN A 253 10.87 1.75 -20.78
CA GLN A 253 12.27 2.11 -20.63
C GLN A 253 12.96 1.26 -19.56
N VAL A 254 14.26 1.05 -19.73
CA VAL A 254 15.08 0.31 -18.76
C VAL A 254 15.10 1.03 -17.41
N ALA A 255 15.39 2.35 -17.44
CA ALA A 255 15.42 3.25 -16.30
C ALA A 255 15.18 4.69 -16.79
N GLU A 256 14.99 5.62 -15.86
CA GLU A 256 14.88 7.04 -16.18
C GLU A 256 16.10 7.53 -16.97
N GLY A 257 15.85 8.25 -18.05
CA GLY A 257 16.91 8.80 -18.94
C GLY A 257 17.58 7.78 -19.86
N ASP A 258 17.19 6.51 -19.82
CA ASP A 258 17.63 5.47 -20.76
C ASP A 258 16.51 5.23 -21.79
N GLU A 259 16.73 5.70 -23.03
CA GLU A 259 15.76 5.58 -24.11
C GLU A 259 15.55 4.15 -24.63
N ARG A 260 16.36 3.19 -24.15
CA ARG A 260 16.20 1.78 -24.56
C ARG A 260 14.89 1.23 -24.01
N VAL A 261 14.05 0.73 -24.91
CA VAL A 261 12.80 0.05 -24.56
C VAL A 261 13.07 -1.45 -24.46
N VAL A 262 12.65 -2.05 -23.38
CA VAL A 262 12.78 -3.48 -23.09
C VAL A 262 11.42 -4.09 -22.81
N THR A 263 11.31 -5.40 -23.00
CA THR A 263 10.16 -6.16 -22.55
C THR A 263 10.33 -6.54 -21.09
N LYS A 264 9.33 -6.25 -20.30
CA LYS A 264 9.26 -6.59 -18.87
C LYS A 264 8.12 -7.59 -18.65
N GLU A 265 8.41 -8.63 -17.89
CA GLU A 265 7.43 -9.57 -17.34
C GLU A 265 6.98 -9.07 -15.98
N SER A 266 5.70 -9.15 -15.66
CA SER A 266 5.14 -8.70 -14.39
C SER A 266 4.17 -9.70 -13.81
N CYS A 267 4.24 -9.84 -12.48
CA CYS A 267 3.19 -10.45 -11.67
C CYS A 267 2.68 -9.40 -10.69
N TRP A 268 1.38 -9.40 -10.43
CA TRP A 268 0.78 -8.50 -9.44
C TRP A 268 -0.16 -9.21 -8.49
N THR A 269 -0.34 -8.61 -7.33
CA THR A 269 -1.30 -9.01 -6.30
C THR A 269 -1.85 -7.79 -5.58
N THR A 270 -2.71 -8.01 -4.59
CA THR A 270 -3.43 -6.96 -3.85
C THR A 270 -3.10 -7.01 -2.37
N VAL A 271 -2.90 -5.84 -1.79
CA VAL A 271 -2.98 -5.59 -0.35
C VAL A 271 -4.01 -4.51 -0.08
N GLY A 272 -4.50 -4.38 1.14
CA GLY A 272 -5.45 -3.32 1.45
C GLY A 272 -5.94 -3.33 2.87
N LEU A 273 -6.64 -2.24 3.22
CA LEU A 273 -7.19 -1.99 4.52
C LEU A 273 -8.50 -1.20 4.38
N HIS A 274 -9.52 -1.51 5.18
CA HIS A 274 -10.81 -0.81 5.20
C HIS A 274 -11.46 -0.59 3.82
N GLY A 275 -11.29 -1.58 2.90
CA GLY A 275 -11.87 -1.51 1.57
C GLY A 275 -11.06 -0.72 0.53
N ARG A 276 -9.95 -0.09 0.91
CA ARG A 276 -9.00 0.50 -0.04
C ARG A 276 -7.92 -0.51 -0.37
N GLU A 277 -7.58 -0.60 -1.65
CA GLU A 277 -6.64 -1.58 -2.17
C GLU A 277 -5.48 -0.92 -2.88
N TRP A 278 -4.31 -1.50 -2.71
CA TRP A 278 -3.12 -1.24 -3.51
C TRP A 278 -2.79 -2.48 -4.34
N ARG A 279 -2.32 -2.26 -5.55
CA ARG A 279 -1.69 -3.30 -6.36
C ARG A 279 -0.20 -3.27 -6.13
N ILE A 280 0.35 -4.44 -5.80
CA ILE A 280 1.79 -4.65 -5.65
C ILE A 280 2.28 -5.44 -6.85
N ILE A 281 3.28 -4.93 -7.51
CA ILE A 281 3.77 -5.48 -8.77
C ILE A 281 5.26 -5.80 -8.65
N VAL A 282 5.63 -7.01 -9.06
CA VAL A 282 7.02 -7.44 -9.28
C VAL A 282 7.26 -7.53 -10.77
N THR A 283 8.39 -7.03 -11.22
CA THR A 283 8.74 -6.94 -12.64
C THR A 283 10.15 -7.43 -12.88
N LYS A 284 10.38 -8.10 -14.02
CA LYS A 284 11.69 -8.56 -14.49
C LYS A 284 11.86 -8.22 -15.98
N ILE A 285 13.06 -7.79 -16.37
CA ILE A 285 13.42 -7.61 -17.78
C ILE A 285 13.62 -9.00 -18.41
N VAL A 286 12.98 -9.25 -19.56
CA VAL A 286 13.03 -10.56 -20.27
C VAL A 286 13.43 -10.44 -21.74
N GLY A 287 13.55 -9.22 -22.30
CA GLY A 287 13.97 -9.01 -23.68
C GLY A 287 14.28 -7.58 -24.03
#